data_d5b2398da3b760d1661b95025251a962
#
_entry.id   d5b2398da3b760d1661b95025251a962
#
_cell.length_a   1.000
_cell.length_b   1.000
_cell.length_c   1.000
_cell.angle_alpha   90.00
_cell.angle_beta   90.00
_cell.angle_gamma   90.00
#
_symmetry.space_group_name_H-M   'P 1'
#
loop_
_entity.id
_entity.type
_entity.pdbx_description
1 polymer ?
#
loop_
_entity_poly.entity_id
_entity_poly.type
_entity_poly.pdbx_seq_one_letter_code
_entity_poly.pdbx_strand_id
1 'polypeptide(L)'
;MRDAILVLNAGSSSIKFSLFLEQGQTLEPDLRGQIEGLYAAARLVSKAPDNTLRAEKTWPQNLKLGHEEALDHLIDYLQAHVSADRLIGIGHRVVHGGSIYTGPVRVDNQVLEVLETFVPLAPLHQPHNLTPIRTALARTPELPQVACFDTSFHRTQPDVAQMFALPADLREAGIMRYGFHGLSYEYIASRLTELDPTAASGRTIVLHLGNGASMCAIQDGRSIASTMGFTAVEGLPMGTRSGCLDPGVILYLMDQHNMDTRDVENLLYKQSGLLGVSGVSSDMRTLINSDDPGAQLAVALFCYRIRRELGSLAAALDGLDAIVFTAGIGANAPLIRRRVCRDAQWLGVEIDAAANAQGMGRISTATSRVAVWVIPTNEELMIAHHTRRHLDENQSPQGERNEARSSASSA
;
A
#
# COMPACT_ATOMS: atom_id res chain seq x y z
N MET A 1 19.77 23.96 -11.31
CA MET A 1 19.39 22.59 -11.63
C MET A 1 19.11 21.94 -10.29
N ARG A 2 17.86 21.53 -10.03
CA ARG A 2 17.47 20.87 -8.79
C ARG A 2 17.55 19.36 -9.01
N ASP A 3 17.80 18.62 -7.96
CA ASP A 3 17.77 17.17 -8.02
C ASP A 3 16.34 16.67 -7.93
N ALA A 4 16.00 15.68 -8.74
CA ALA A 4 14.67 15.12 -8.90
C ALA A 4 14.65 13.62 -8.66
N ILE A 5 13.62 13.13 -7.99
CA ILE A 5 13.36 11.70 -7.76
C ILE A 5 12.03 11.33 -8.42
N LEU A 6 12.06 10.32 -9.28
CA LEU A 6 10.88 9.72 -9.87
C LEU A 6 10.40 8.57 -9.01
N VAL A 7 9.10 8.52 -8.74
CA VAL A 7 8.45 7.38 -8.09
C VAL A 7 7.49 6.71 -9.06
N LEU A 8 7.60 5.38 -9.17
CA LEU A 8 6.76 4.54 -10.03
C LEU A 8 5.98 3.51 -9.21
N ASN A 9 4.68 3.40 -9.52
CA ASN A 9 3.78 2.41 -8.94
C ASN A 9 2.96 1.76 -10.07
N ALA A 10 3.41 0.60 -10.55
CA ALA A 10 2.77 -0.12 -11.64
C ALA A 10 1.80 -1.18 -11.10
N GLY A 11 0.55 -1.09 -11.53
CA GLY A 11 -0.48 -2.11 -11.35
C GLY A 11 -0.74 -2.89 -12.64
N SER A 12 -1.69 -3.82 -12.62
CA SER A 12 -1.99 -4.70 -13.77
C SER A 12 -2.49 -3.96 -15.02
N SER A 13 -3.11 -2.80 -14.87
CA SER A 13 -3.71 -2.03 -15.97
C SER A 13 -3.37 -0.54 -15.95
N SER A 14 -2.41 -0.14 -15.10
CA SER A 14 -2.03 1.27 -14.98
C SER A 14 -0.63 1.44 -14.41
N ILE A 15 0.01 2.56 -14.74
CA ILE A 15 1.25 3.01 -14.13
C ILE A 15 0.97 4.39 -13.53
N LYS A 16 1.13 4.53 -12.22
CA LYS A 16 1.13 5.83 -11.55
C LYS A 16 2.56 6.32 -11.38
N PHE A 17 2.75 7.61 -11.46
CA PHE A 17 4.06 8.22 -11.25
C PHE A 17 3.94 9.55 -10.50
N SER A 18 4.98 9.87 -9.76
CA SER A 18 5.15 11.16 -9.09
C SER A 18 6.59 11.60 -9.19
N LEU A 19 6.80 12.88 -9.47
CA LEU A 19 8.11 13.51 -9.49
C LEU A 19 8.25 14.42 -8.28
N PHE A 20 9.33 14.25 -7.55
CA PHE A 20 9.68 15.06 -6.39
C PHE A 20 10.98 15.81 -6.66
N LEU A 21 11.01 17.09 -6.29
CA LEU A 21 12.18 17.95 -6.40
C LEU A 21 12.79 18.19 -5.01
N GLU A 22 14.09 18.14 -4.93
CA GLU A 22 14.79 18.50 -3.71
C GLU A 22 14.81 20.01 -3.49
N GLN A 23 14.38 20.41 -2.29
CA GLN A 23 14.47 21.78 -1.79
C GLN A 23 15.14 21.77 -0.40
N GLY A 24 16.46 21.90 -0.37
CA GLY A 24 17.22 21.73 0.86
C GLY A 24 17.11 20.30 1.41
N GLN A 25 16.49 20.13 2.57
CA GLN A 25 16.28 18.82 3.19
C GLN A 25 14.90 18.22 2.93
N THR A 26 14.04 18.89 2.17
CA THR A 26 12.67 18.43 1.88
C THR A 26 12.54 17.95 0.45
N LEU A 27 11.58 17.05 0.23
CA LEU A 27 11.14 16.61 -1.08
C LEU A 27 9.76 17.21 -1.36
N GLU A 28 9.67 18.05 -2.39
CA GLU A 28 8.40 18.67 -2.78
C GLU A 28 7.85 18.04 -4.05
N PRO A 29 6.54 17.71 -4.09
CA PRO A 29 5.93 17.20 -5.29
C PRO A 29 5.95 18.27 -6.39
N ASP A 30 6.35 17.89 -7.61
CA ASP A 30 6.33 18.77 -8.80
C ASP A 30 5.31 18.30 -9.82
N LEU A 31 5.22 16.99 -10.02
CA LEU A 31 4.33 16.39 -11.01
C LEU A 31 3.77 15.09 -10.47
N ARG A 32 2.50 14.81 -10.75
CA ARG A 32 1.90 13.49 -10.55
C ARG A 32 1.06 13.11 -11.75
N GLY A 33 0.98 11.85 -12.04
CA GLY A 33 0.15 11.38 -13.14
C GLY A 33 -0.04 9.88 -13.15
N GLN A 34 -0.75 9.45 -14.17
CA GLN A 34 -0.97 8.03 -14.44
C GLN A 34 -1.13 7.76 -15.92
N ILE A 35 -0.74 6.57 -16.32
CA ILE A 35 -1.19 5.96 -17.57
C ILE A 35 -2.16 4.85 -17.16
N GLU A 36 -3.40 4.95 -17.56
CA GLU A 36 -4.47 3.99 -17.25
C GLU A 36 -4.98 3.32 -18.53
N GLY A 37 -5.73 2.23 -18.38
CA GLY A 37 -6.31 1.51 -19.50
C GLY A 37 -5.29 0.76 -20.37
N LEU A 38 -4.15 0.33 -19.78
CA LEU A 38 -3.17 -0.51 -20.45
C LEU A 38 -3.84 -1.76 -21.03
N TYR A 39 -3.36 -2.19 -22.21
CA TYR A 39 -3.92 -3.29 -22.99
C TYR A 39 -5.34 -3.06 -23.53
N ALA A 40 -5.92 -1.88 -23.31
CA ALA A 40 -7.26 -1.49 -23.78
C ALA A 40 -7.20 -0.10 -24.44
N ALA A 41 -7.84 0.89 -23.83
CA ALA A 41 -7.82 2.30 -24.28
C ALA A 41 -6.89 3.11 -23.37
N ALA A 42 -5.62 3.11 -23.67
CA ALA A 42 -4.63 3.75 -22.82
C ALA A 42 -4.77 5.28 -22.84
N ARG A 43 -4.63 5.90 -21.64
CA ARG A 43 -4.67 7.36 -21.47
C ARG A 43 -3.66 7.78 -20.41
N LEU A 44 -2.79 8.73 -20.79
CA LEU A 44 -1.90 9.45 -19.89
C LEU A 44 -2.60 10.72 -19.41
N VAL A 45 -2.55 10.95 -18.10
CA VAL A 45 -2.91 12.25 -17.50
C VAL A 45 -1.83 12.61 -16.51
N SER A 46 -1.30 13.83 -16.60
CA SER A 46 -0.38 14.38 -15.60
C SER A 46 -0.84 15.75 -15.13
N LYS A 47 -0.56 16.03 -13.85
CA LYS A 47 -1.02 17.24 -13.15
C LYS A 47 0.09 17.78 -12.25
N ALA A 48 0.11 19.09 -12.09
CA ALA A 48 0.87 19.75 -11.04
C ALA A 48 0.26 19.49 -9.63
N PRO A 49 0.95 19.82 -8.53
CA PRO A 49 0.46 19.63 -7.17
C PRO A 49 -0.88 20.32 -6.89
N ASP A 50 -1.13 21.47 -7.52
CA ASP A 50 -2.38 22.24 -7.44
C ASP A 50 -3.53 21.68 -8.30
N ASN A 51 -3.36 20.48 -8.87
CA ASN A 51 -4.25 19.81 -9.82
C ASN A 51 -4.35 20.45 -11.22
N THR A 52 -3.56 21.46 -11.55
CA THR A 52 -3.48 22.00 -12.90
C THR A 52 -3.01 20.92 -13.87
N LEU A 53 -3.76 20.71 -14.95
CA LEU A 53 -3.42 19.74 -16.00
C LEU A 53 -2.11 20.16 -16.69
N ARG A 54 -1.14 19.26 -16.76
CA ARG A 54 0.15 19.46 -17.44
C ARG A 54 0.22 18.75 -18.78
N ALA A 55 -0.29 17.54 -18.85
CA ALA A 55 -0.41 16.81 -20.11
C ALA A 55 -1.58 15.84 -20.07
N GLU A 56 -2.15 15.61 -21.24
CA GLU A 56 -3.12 14.57 -21.51
C GLU A 56 -2.83 13.97 -22.89
N LYS A 57 -2.79 12.64 -22.97
CA LYS A 57 -2.61 11.92 -24.22
C LYS A 57 -3.45 10.65 -24.18
N THR A 58 -4.22 10.42 -25.24
CA THR A 58 -5.00 9.20 -25.41
C THR A 58 -4.46 8.43 -26.60
N TRP A 59 -4.32 7.12 -26.47
CA TRP A 59 -3.92 6.25 -27.57
C TRP A 59 -5.15 5.61 -28.21
N PRO A 60 -5.09 5.37 -29.55
CA PRO A 60 -6.17 4.68 -30.24
C PRO A 60 -6.40 3.28 -29.67
N GLN A 61 -7.65 2.83 -29.60
CA GLN A 61 -8.02 1.51 -29.03
C GLN A 61 -7.40 0.32 -29.76
N ASN A 62 -7.03 0.48 -31.03
CA ASN A 62 -6.33 -0.57 -31.80
C ASN A 62 -4.84 -0.68 -31.43
N LEU A 63 -4.27 0.30 -30.73
CA LEU A 63 -2.92 0.24 -30.17
C LEU A 63 -3.02 -0.28 -28.74
N LYS A 64 -2.78 -1.59 -28.56
CA LYS A 64 -2.73 -2.21 -27.23
C LYS A 64 -1.43 -1.85 -26.54
N LEU A 65 -1.37 -0.66 -25.95
CA LEU A 65 -0.21 -0.19 -25.22
C LEU A 65 0.02 -1.08 -23.99
N GLY A 66 1.15 -1.78 -23.94
CA GLY A 66 1.58 -2.56 -22.78
C GLY A 66 2.36 -1.72 -21.78
N HIS A 67 2.88 -2.37 -20.72
CA HIS A 67 3.67 -1.69 -19.70
C HIS A 67 4.99 -1.14 -20.24
N GLU A 68 5.69 -1.88 -21.10
CA GLU A 68 6.99 -1.49 -21.67
C GLU A 68 6.84 -0.23 -22.53
N GLU A 69 5.93 -0.24 -23.49
CA GLU A 69 5.69 0.91 -24.36
C GLU A 69 5.16 2.13 -23.58
N ALA A 70 4.32 1.87 -22.57
CA ALA A 70 3.82 2.95 -21.69
C ALA A 70 4.96 3.61 -20.91
N LEU A 71 5.92 2.80 -20.41
CA LEU A 71 7.10 3.30 -19.71
C LEU A 71 8.02 4.07 -20.64
N ASP A 72 8.21 3.62 -21.88
CA ASP A 72 8.99 4.32 -22.88
C ASP A 72 8.41 5.74 -23.12
N HIS A 73 7.11 5.82 -23.33
CA HIS A 73 6.44 7.10 -23.46
C HIS A 73 6.51 7.96 -22.21
N LEU A 74 6.47 7.36 -21.03
CA LEU A 74 6.60 8.08 -19.76
C LEU A 74 8.01 8.64 -19.58
N ILE A 75 9.03 7.85 -19.89
CA ILE A 75 10.45 8.29 -19.80
C ILE A 75 10.67 9.46 -20.76
N ASP A 76 10.24 9.37 -22.03
CA ASP A 76 10.38 10.45 -23.02
C ASP A 76 9.64 11.72 -22.53
N TYR A 77 8.43 11.57 -21.99
CA TYR A 77 7.65 12.68 -21.45
C TYR A 77 8.37 13.35 -20.27
N LEU A 78 8.90 12.54 -19.33
CA LEU A 78 9.59 13.06 -18.15
C LEU A 78 10.92 13.72 -18.51
N GLN A 79 11.69 13.16 -19.45
CA GLN A 79 12.94 13.77 -19.92
C GLN A 79 12.69 15.16 -20.51
N ALA A 80 11.61 15.33 -21.27
CA ALA A 80 11.21 16.63 -21.79
C ALA A 80 10.75 17.61 -20.69
N HIS A 81 10.10 17.09 -19.63
CA HIS A 81 9.61 17.90 -18.50
C HIS A 81 10.73 18.31 -17.53
N VAL A 82 11.65 17.40 -17.23
CA VAL A 82 12.77 17.62 -16.29
C VAL A 82 14.02 18.22 -16.98
N SER A 83 13.90 18.80 -18.17
CA SER A 83 15.04 19.33 -18.93
C SER A 83 15.89 20.37 -18.17
N ALA A 84 15.30 21.07 -17.21
CA ALA A 84 15.96 22.05 -16.34
C ALA A 84 16.46 21.49 -15.01
N ASP A 85 16.10 20.26 -14.65
CA ASP A 85 16.43 19.60 -13.39
C ASP A 85 17.15 18.25 -13.67
N ARG A 86 17.80 17.69 -12.68
CA ARG A 86 18.57 16.45 -12.81
C ARG A 86 17.84 15.28 -12.14
N LEU A 87 17.40 14.29 -12.91
CA LEU A 87 16.89 13.05 -12.33
C LEU A 87 18.05 12.27 -11.71
N ILE A 88 17.99 12.03 -10.39
CA ILE A 88 19.07 11.40 -9.61
C ILE A 88 18.75 9.97 -9.19
N GLY A 89 17.47 9.54 -9.27
CA GLY A 89 17.07 8.19 -8.92
C GLY A 89 15.59 7.91 -9.18
N ILE A 90 15.27 6.61 -9.21
CA ILE A 90 13.91 6.11 -9.36
C ILE A 90 13.55 5.24 -8.16
N GLY A 91 12.45 5.56 -7.48
CA GLY A 91 11.84 4.72 -6.46
C GLY A 91 10.69 3.88 -7.04
N HIS A 92 10.66 2.60 -6.72
CA HIS A 92 9.61 1.68 -7.18
C HIS A 92 8.83 1.14 -6.00
N ARG A 93 7.50 1.15 -6.10
CA ARG A 93 6.67 0.33 -5.23
C ARG A 93 6.71 -1.11 -5.72
N VAL A 94 7.06 -2.03 -4.83
CA VAL A 94 7.03 -3.47 -5.07
C VAL A 94 6.17 -4.12 -3.99
N VAL A 95 5.18 -4.91 -4.39
CA VAL A 95 4.23 -5.46 -3.43
C VAL A 95 4.88 -6.41 -2.44
N HIS A 96 5.92 -7.17 -2.85
CA HIS A 96 6.50 -8.23 -2.03
C HIS A 96 8.02 -8.22 -2.00
N GLY A 97 8.59 -8.14 -0.79
CA GLY A 97 10.04 -8.27 -0.53
C GLY A 97 10.45 -9.65 0.00
N GLY A 98 9.51 -10.62 0.05
CA GLY A 98 9.75 -11.94 0.64
C GLY A 98 10.11 -11.86 2.12
N SER A 99 10.83 -12.86 2.58
CA SER A 99 11.48 -12.88 3.90
C SER A 99 12.88 -12.25 3.87
N ILE A 100 13.41 -11.94 2.69
CA ILE A 100 14.79 -11.48 2.47
C ILE A 100 14.89 -9.98 2.68
N TYR A 101 13.99 -9.20 2.07
CA TYR A 101 14.08 -7.75 2.11
C TYR A 101 13.21 -7.18 3.24
N THR A 102 13.87 -6.76 4.31
CA THR A 102 13.24 -6.17 5.50
C THR A 102 13.17 -4.64 5.45
N GLY A 103 13.68 -4.03 4.39
CA GLY A 103 13.67 -2.60 4.11
C GLY A 103 13.83 -2.35 2.61
N PRO A 104 13.83 -1.08 2.19
CA PRO A 104 14.13 -0.71 0.81
C PRO A 104 15.51 -1.21 0.37
N VAL A 105 15.67 -1.47 -0.92
CA VAL A 105 16.93 -1.97 -1.47
C VAL A 105 17.25 -1.29 -2.80
N ARG A 106 18.54 -0.96 -3.02
CA ARG A 106 19.01 -0.56 -4.34
C ARG A 106 18.96 -1.75 -5.28
N VAL A 107 18.37 -1.54 -6.45
CA VAL A 107 18.15 -2.62 -7.42
C VAL A 107 19.29 -2.70 -8.42
N ASP A 108 19.84 -3.88 -8.56
CA ASP A 108 20.69 -4.36 -9.65
C ASP A 108 20.07 -5.62 -10.26
N ASN A 109 20.79 -6.26 -11.18
CA ASN A 109 20.32 -7.49 -11.82
C ASN A 109 20.16 -8.65 -10.82
N GLN A 110 21.03 -8.74 -9.79
CA GLN A 110 20.95 -9.81 -8.79
C GLN A 110 19.71 -9.64 -7.91
N VAL A 111 19.46 -8.41 -7.45
CA VAL A 111 18.24 -8.07 -6.69
C VAL A 111 17.01 -8.35 -7.52
N LEU A 112 17.00 -7.98 -8.81
CA LEU A 112 15.86 -8.25 -9.69
C LEU A 112 15.59 -9.75 -9.84
N GLU A 113 16.62 -10.58 -10.02
CA GLU A 113 16.49 -12.04 -10.07
C GLU A 113 15.87 -12.61 -8.79
N VAL A 114 16.31 -12.13 -7.61
CA VAL A 114 15.72 -12.53 -6.32
C VAL A 114 14.24 -12.10 -6.24
N LEU A 115 13.90 -10.86 -6.65
CA LEU A 115 12.53 -10.37 -6.65
C LEU A 115 11.61 -11.17 -7.58
N GLU A 116 12.14 -11.73 -8.67
CA GLU A 116 11.41 -12.61 -9.57
C GLU A 116 11.03 -13.94 -8.90
N THR A 117 11.82 -14.44 -7.95
CA THR A 117 11.49 -15.65 -7.18
C THR A 117 10.26 -15.47 -6.30
N PHE A 118 9.86 -14.22 -6.00
CA PHE A 118 8.67 -13.91 -5.21
C PHE A 118 7.38 -13.79 -6.04
N VAL A 119 7.44 -13.96 -7.35
CA VAL A 119 6.24 -13.97 -8.22
C VAL A 119 5.15 -14.93 -7.70
N PRO A 120 5.46 -16.16 -7.25
CA PRO A 120 4.44 -17.06 -6.70
C PRO A 120 3.73 -16.53 -5.44
N LEU A 121 4.33 -15.63 -4.67
CA LEU A 121 3.73 -15.01 -3.47
C LEU A 121 2.71 -13.91 -3.81
N ALA A 122 2.85 -13.28 -4.99
CA ALA A 122 1.95 -12.21 -5.45
C ALA A 122 1.79 -12.23 -6.98
N PRO A 123 1.24 -13.31 -7.58
CA PRO A 123 1.27 -13.52 -9.03
C PRO A 123 0.48 -12.46 -9.82
N LEU A 124 -0.52 -11.82 -9.20
CA LEU A 124 -1.33 -10.77 -9.83
C LEU A 124 -0.70 -9.36 -9.74
N HIS A 125 0.41 -9.19 -9.00
CA HIS A 125 1.01 -7.88 -8.74
C HIS A 125 2.50 -7.84 -9.06
N GLN A 126 3.27 -8.80 -8.54
CA GLN A 126 4.75 -8.79 -8.63
C GLN A 126 5.27 -8.65 -10.07
N PRO A 127 4.78 -9.40 -11.08
CA PRO A 127 5.26 -9.25 -12.45
C PRO A 127 5.12 -7.83 -12.98
N HIS A 128 4.00 -7.16 -12.68
CA HIS A 128 3.74 -5.79 -13.12
C HIS A 128 4.64 -4.77 -12.41
N ASN A 129 4.96 -5.01 -11.12
CA ASN A 129 5.88 -4.15 -10.37
C ASN A 129 7.33 -4.28 -10.88
N LEU A 130 7.76 -5.48 -11.33
CA LEU A 130 9.12 -5.71 -11.79
C LEU A 130 9.37 -5.21 -13.23
N THR A 131 8.33 -5.10 -14.06
CA THR A 131 8.45 -4.60 -15.43
C THR A 131 9.08 -3.20 -15.52
N PRO A 132 8.64 -2.17 -14.75
CA PRO A 132 9.28 -0.86 -14.77
C PRO A 132 10.75 -0.90 -14.34
N ILE A 133 11.07 -1.71 -13.35
CA ILE A 133 12.45 -1.88 -12.86
C ILE A 133 13.33 -2.42 -14.00
N ARG A 134 12.90 -3.49 -14.65
CA ARG A 134 13.63 -4.12 -15.77
C ARG A 134 13.82 -3.16 -16.92
N THR A 135 12.76 -2.44 -17.32
CA THR A 135 12.81 -1.45 -18.40
C THR A 135 13.78 -0.32 -18.06
N ALA A 136 13.74 0.21 -16.84
CA ALA A 136 14.62 1.28 -16.43
C ALA A 136 16.09 0.83 -16.30
N LEU A 137 16.36 -0.41 -15.81
CA LEU A 137 17.72 -0.98 -15.80
C LEU A 137 18.30 -1.11 -17.21
N ALA A 138 17.49 -1.47 -18.19
CA ALA A 138 17.93 -1.62 -19.58
C ALA A 138 18.16 -0.26 -20.28
N ARG A 139 17.35 0.76 -19.98
CA ARG A 139 17.41 2.07 -20.67
C ARG A 139 18.31 3.11 -20.02
N THR A 140 18.42 3.07 -18.71
CA THR A 140 19.16 4.05 -17.90
C THR A 140 19.95 3.32 -16.80
N PRO A 141 20.92 2.44 -17.16
CA PRO A 141 21.63 1.60 -16.21
C PRO A 141 22.46 2.40 -15.18
N GLU A 142 22.83 3.63 -15.52
CA GLU A 142 23.56 4.55 -14.64
C GLU A 142 22.65 5.22 -13.59
N LEU A 143 21.31 5.22 -13.81
CA LEU A 143 20.38 5.86 -12.90
C LEU A 143 20.00 4.90 -11.75
N PRO A 144 20.35 5.23 -10.50
CA PRO A 144 20.06 4.38 -9.37
C PRO A 144 18.54 4.13 -9.22
N GLN A 145 18.20 2.90 -8.91
CA GLN A 145 16.82 2.48 -8.65
C GLN A 145 16.71 1.88 -7.25
N VAL A 146 15.61 2.15 -6.56
CA VAL A 146 15.33 1.65 -5.21
C VAL A 146 13.95 0.98 -5.20
N ALA A 147 13.89 -0.29 -4.79
CA ALA A 147 12.66 -1.01 -4.55
C ALA A 147 12.20 -0.81 -3.09
N CYS A 148 10.96 -0.38 -2.90
CA CYS A 148 10.32 -0.21 -1.60
C CYS A 148 9.13 -1.16 -1.49
N PHE A 149 9.03 -1.91 -0.38
CA PHE A 149 8.14 -3.05 -0.28
C PHE A 149 6.95 -2.79 0.63
N ASP A 150 5.74 -3.19 0.19
CA ASP A 150 4.55 -3.15 1.04
C ASP A 150 4.67 -4.04 2.29
N THR A 151 5.52 -5.06 2.23
CA THR A 151 5.72 -6.03 3.31
C THR A 151 6.77 -5.63 4.34
N SER A 152 7.69 -4.73 4.01
CA SER A 152 8.88 -4.45 4.84
C SER A 152 8.55 -3.89 6.22
N PHE A 153 7.57 -2.97 6.34
CA PHE A 153 7.17 -2.39 7.61
C PHE A 153 6.72 -3.42 8.64
N HIS A 154 6.17 -4.56 8.17
CA HIS A 154 5.66 -5.63 9.02
C HIS A 154 6.73 -6.60 9.51
N ARG A 155 7.98 -6.47 9.06
CA ARG A 155 9.10 -7.32 9.53
C ARG A 155 9.51 -7.03 10.99
N THR A 156 8.97 -5.97 11.59
CA THR A 156 9.14 -5.66 13.02
C THR A 156 8.16 -6.43 13.93
N GLN A 157 7.18 -7.15 13.37
CA GLN A 157 6.23 -7.94 14.15
C GLN A 157 6.94 -9.06 14.93
N PRO A 158 6.47 -9.39 16.14
CA PRO A 158 6.95 -10.58 16.87
C PRO A 158 6.76 -11.85 16.02
N ASP A 159 7.65 -12.82 16.16
CA ASP A 159 7.62 -14.06 15.39
C ASP A 159 6.26 -14.77 15.45
N VAL A 160 5.65 -14.81 16.65
CA VAL A 160 4.33 -15.43 16.86
C VAL A 160 3.22 -14.73 16.05
N ALA A 161 3.34 -13.43 15.79
CA ALA A 161 2.38 -12.68 14.97
C ALA A 161 2.56 -12.94 13.46
N GLN A 162 3.73 -13.44 13.07
CA GLN A 162 4.05 -13.77 11.68
C GLN A 162 3.75 -15.24 11.33
N MET A 163 3.34 -16.07 12.29
CA MET A 163 3.15 -17.50 12.09
C MET A 163 1.70 -17.86 11.78
N PHE A 164 1.55 -18.88 10.93
CA PHE A 164 0.35 -19.72 10.89
C PHE A 164 0.59 -20.97 11.74
N ALA A 165 -0.48 -21.54 12.30
CA ALA A 165 -0.41 -22.81 13.04
C ALA A 165 -0.31 -23.99 12.05
N LEU A 166 0.78 -24.03 11.28
CA LEU A 166 1.11 -25.02 10.27
C LEU A 166 2.42 -25.73 10.67
N PRO A 167 2.71 -26.92 10.09
CA PRO A 167 3.99 -27.62 10.26
C PRO A 167 5.20 -26.72 9.98
N ALA A 168 6.31 -26.99 10.68
CA ALA A 168 7.50 -26.14 10.65
C ALA A 168 8.14 -26.03 9.26
N ASP A 169 8.15 -27.12 8.51
CA ASP A 169 8.67 -27.20 7.13
C ASP A 169 7.98 -26.23 6.17
N LEU A 170 6.66 -26.02 6.33
CA LEU A 170 5.92 -25.03 5.54
C LEU A 170 6.32 -23.60 5.90
N ARG A 171 6.58 -23.32 7.17
CA ARG A 171 7.08 -22.01 7.60
C ARG A 171 8.50 -21.76 7.06
N GLU A 172 9.37 -22.76 7.11
CA GLU A 172 10.72 -22.70 6.56
C GLU A 172 10.70 -22.49 5.05
N ALA A 173 9.66 -23.01 4.36
CA ALA A 173 9.39 -22.73 2.95
C ALA A 173 8.79 -21.33 2.68
N GLY A 174 8.68 -20.45 3.69
CA GLY A 174 8.21 -19.07 3.55
C GLY A 174 6.70 -18.89 3.65
N ILE A 175 5.95 -19.91 4.12
CA ILE A 175 4.51 -19.78 4.38
C ILE A 175 4.30 -19.12 5.73
N MET A 176 4.22 -17.79 5.72
CA MET A 176 4.11 -16.96 6.91
C MET A 176 3.22 -15.73 6.63
N ARG A 177 2.89 -14.99 7.69
CA ARG A 177 2.16 -13.72 7.56
C ARG A 177 3.15 -12.61 7.19
N TYR A 178 2.99 -12.03 6.01
CA TYR A 178 3.84 -10.94 5.53
C TYR A 178 3.27 -9.56 5.91
N GLY A 179 1.96 -9.38 5.77
CA GLY A 179 1.32 -8.06 5.85
C GLY A 179 1.58 -7.22 4.61
N PHE A 180 0.70 -6.24 4.36
CA PHE A 180 0.77 -5.36 3.18
C PHE A 180 0.36 -3.94 3.55
N HIS A 181 0.40 -3.00 2.59
CA HIS A 181 0.23 -1.56 2.78
C HIS A 181 1.27 -0.95 3.74
N GLY A 182 2.44 -1.58 3.87
CA GLY A 182 3.49 -1.16 4.81
C GLY A 182 3.95 0.27 4.58
N LEU A 183 4.10 0.70 3.31
CA LEU A 183 4.47 2.08 2.96
C LEU A 183 3.46 3.11 3.47
N SER A 184 2.16 2.77 3.41
CA SER A 184 1.12 3.61 4.00
C SER A 184 1.23 3.69 5.52
N TYR A 185 1.43 2.56 6.19
CA TYR A 185 1.58 2.52 7.65
C TYR A 185 2.84 3.25 8.12
N GLU A 186 3.94 3.08 7.42
CA GLU A 186 5.19 3.78 7.70
C GLU A 186 5.03 5.30 7.57
N TYR A 187 4.36 5.75 6.50
CA TYR A 187 4.03 7.17 6.33
C TYR A 187 3.18 7.70 7.49
N ILE A 188 2.12 6.99 7.87
CA ILE A 188 1.26 7.40 8.99
C ILE A 188 2.05 7.44 10.31
N ALA A 189 2.88 6.43 10.58
CA ALA A 189 3.73 6.40 11.78
C ALA A 189 4.68 7.61 11.82
N SER A 190 5.31 7.96 10.70
CA SER A 190 6.17 9.14 10.61
C SER A 190 5.40 10.44 10.82
N ARG A 191 4.20 10.57 10.25
CA ARG A 191 3.37 11.78 10.43
C ARG A 191 2.85 11.96 11.85
N LEU A 192 2.56 10.86 12.54
CA LEU A 192 2.14 10.92 13.94
C LEU A 192 3.22 11.50 14.86
N THR A 193 4.50 11.30 14.56
CA THR A 193 5.58 11.89 15.38
C THR A 193 5.52 13.42 15.43
N GLU A 194 4.99 14.05 14.37
CA GLU A 194 4.84 15.50 14.28
C GLU A 194 3.48 15.97 14.83
N LEU A 195 2.40 15.19 14.56
CA LEU A 195 1.02 15.60 14.86
C LEU A 195 0.58 15.26 16.28
N ASP A 196 0.99 14.10 16.79
CA ASP A 196 0.65 13.59 18.11
C ASP A 196 1.75 12.63 18.61
N PRO A 197 2.83 13.17 19.22
CA PRO A 197 3.95 12.36 19.73
C PRO A 197 3.50 11.28 20.74
N THR A 198 2.41 11.52 21.48
CA THR A 198 1.85 10.54 22.41
C THR A 198 1.23 9.34 21.66
N ALA A 199 0.47 9.60 20.61
CA ALA A 199 -0.05 8.55 19.75
C ALA A 199 1.06 7.81 18.98
N ALA A 200 2.13 8.53 18.58
CA ALA A 200 3.26 7.95 17.85
C ALA A 200 4.06 6.93 18.68
N SER A 201 4.26 7.20 19.97
CA SER A 201 4.92 6.28 20.93
C SER A 201 3.93 5.33 21.61
N GLY A 202 2.64 5.56 21.48
CA GLY A 202 1.57 4.79 22.10
C GLY A 202 1.10 3.60 21.25
N ARG A 203 -0.02 3.05 21.71
CA ARG A 203 -0.72 1.91 21.09
C ARG A 203 -1.71 2.45 20.05
N THR A 204 -1.31 2.43 18.79
CA THR A 204 -2.09 3.00 17.70
C THR A 204 -2.56 1.92 16.73
N ILE A 205 -3.83 1.98 16.31
CA ILE A 205 -4.35 1.17 15.22
C ILE A 205 -4.60 2.07 14.02
N VAL A 206 -3.93 1.77 12.91
CA VAL A 206 -4.12 2.48 11.64
C VAL A 206 -5.04 1.66 10.76
N LEU A 207 -6.09 2.30 10.25
CA LEU A 207 -7.10 1.74 9.35
C LEU A 207 -6.84 2.29 7.94
N HIS A 208 -6.14 1.53 7.12
CA HIS A 208 -6.00 1.80 5.69
C HIS A 208 -7.23 1.27 4.97
N LEU A 209 -8.22 2.13 4.76
CA LEU A 209 -9.49 1.77 4.14
C LEU A 209 -9.58 2.38 2.73
N GLY A 210 -9.30 1.57 1.73
CA GLY A 210 -9.39 1.89 0.32
C GLY A 210 -10.13 0.81 -0.46
N ASN A 211 -9.91 0.71 -1.77
CA ASN A 211 -10.36 -0.45 -2.56
C ASN A 211 -9.68 -1.75 -2.10
N GLY A 212 -8.38 -1.68 -1.74
CA GLY A 212 -7.74 -2.60 -0.81
C GLY A 212 -7.90 -2.04 0.61
N ALA A 213 -8.18 -2.88 1.60
CA ALA A 213 -8.36 -2.46 2.98
C ALA A 213 -7.63 -3.39 3.95
N SER A 214 -6.95 -2.81 4.91
CA SER A 214 -6.32 -3.52 6.01
C SER A 214 -6.19 -2.64 7.25
N MET A 215 -5.83 -3.26 8.37
CA MET A 215 -5.56 -2.57 9.62
C MET A 215 -4.23 -3.04 10.19
N CYS A 216 -3.52 -2.16 10.86
CA CYS A 216 -2.23 -2.46 11.50
C CYS A 216 -2.19 -1.91 12.92
N ALA A 217 -1.82 -2.75 13.87
CA ALA A 217 -1.45 -2.38 15.22
C ALA A 217 0.01 -1.88 15.21
N ILE A 218 0.22 -0.68 15.71
CA ILE A 218 1.53 -0.02 15.76
C ILE A 218 1.83 0.38 17.19
N GLN A 219 3.03 0.15 17.65
CA GLN A 219 3.57 0.63 18.91
C GLN A 219 5.00 1.11 18.71
N ASP A 220 5.33 2.27 19.27
CA ASP A 220 6.64 2.90 19.10
C ASP A 220 7.07 3.00 17.62
N GLY A 221 6.13 3.32 16.73
CA GLY A 221 6.35 3.41 15.28
C GLY A 221 6.58 2.08 14.56
N ARG A 222 6.41 0.92 15.24
CA ARG A 222 6.66 -0.42 14.70
C ARG A 222 5.36 -1.21 14.55
N SER A 223 5.27 -2.00 13.49
CA SER A 223 4.16 -2.95 13.30
C SER A 223 4.23 -4.07 14.34
N ILE A 224 3.11 -4.31 15.03
CA ILE A 224 2.94 -5.39 16.03
C ILE A 224 2.06 -6.51 15.49
N ALA A 225 1.01 -6.16 14.75
CA ALA A 225 0.10 -7.11 14.09
C ALA A 225 -0.59 -6.43 12.90
N SER A 226 -0.99 -7.22 11.91
CA SER A 226 -1.74 -6.74 10.74
C SER A 226 -2.88 -7.70 10.40
N THR A 227 -3.94 -7.17 9.80
CA THR A 227 -5.07 -8.00 9.35
C THR A 227 -4.77 -8.76 8.06
N MET A 228 -3.84 -8.30 7.22
CA MET A 228 -3.37 -9.06 6.06
C MET A 228 -2.28 -10.05 6.48
N GLY A 229 -2.25 -11.22 5.84
CA GLY A 229 -1.36 -12.31 6.18
C GLY A 229 -0.44 -12.72 5.04
N PHE A 230 -0.58 -13.96 4.54
CA PHE A 230 0.23 -14.50 3.46
C PHE A 230 0.03 -13.75 2.15
N THR A 231 -1.21 -13.38 1.86
CA THR A 231 -1.57 -12.57 0.69
C THR A 231 -2.39 -11.35 1.09
N ALA A 232 -2.59 -10.43 0.16
CA ALA A 232 -3.44 -9.26 0.35
C ALA A 232 -4.96 -9.55 0.24
N VAL A 233 -5.38 -10.82 0.31
CA VAL A 233 -6.81 -11.22 0.37
C VAL A 233 -7.30 -11.30 1.81
N GLU A 234 -6.45 -11.73 2.74
CA GLU A 234 -6.84 -11.93 4.14
C GLU A 234 -7.21 -10.61 4.83
N GLY A 235 -8.03 -10.69 5.85
CA GLY A 235 -8.40 -9.58 6.72
C GLY A 235 -9.80 -9.02 6.44
N LEU A 236 -9.88 -7.75 6.15
CA LEU A 236 -11.16 -7.06 5.90
C LEU A 236 -11.76 -7.45 4.54
N PRO A 237 -13.08 -7.46 4.39
CA PRO A 237 -13.70 -7.44 3.07
C PRO A 237 -13.28 -6.14 2.36
N MET A 238 -12.99 -6.25 1.05
CA MET A 238 -12.48 -5.13 0.25
C MET A 238 -13.43 -4.87 -0.92
N GLY A 239 -13.06 -4.04 -1.87
CA GLY A 239 -13.92 -3.77 -3.03
C GLY A 239 -14.41 -5.05 -3.72
N THR A 240 -13.47 -5.95 -4.04
CA THR A 240 -13.76 -7.22 -4.75
C THR A 240 -13.17 -8.45 -4.06
N ARG A 241 -12.39 -8.29 -2.98
CA ARG A 241 -11.73 -9.38 -2.24
C ARG A 241 -12.55 -9.77 -1.03
N SER A 242 -12.60 -11.09 -0.75
CA SER A 242 -13.44 -11.66 0.32
C SER A 242 -13.08 -11.21 1.73
N GLY A 243 -11.80 -10.94 1.99
CA GLY A 243 -11.27 -10.89 3.35
C GLY A 243 -11.16 -12.30 3.95
N CYS A 244 -11.09 -12.35 5.29
CA CYS A 244 -11.03 -13.60 6.05
C CYS A 244 -12.16 -14.56 5.68
N LEU A 245 -11.77 -15.78 5.35
CA LEU A 245 -12.67 -16.88 5.00
C LEU A 245 -12.22 -18.16 5.73
N ASP A 246 -13.15 -19.00 6.15
CA ASP A 246 -12.85 -20.34 6.66
C ASP A 246 -12.25 -21.19 5.50
N PRO A 247 -11.06 -21.80 5.68
CA PRO A 247 -10.46 -22.67 4.67
C PRO A 247 -11.37 -23.81 4.21
N GLY A 248 -12.25 -24.30 5.07
CA GLY A 248 -13.26 -25.31 4.73
C GLY A 248 -14.22 -24.87 3.62
N VAL A 249 -14.48 -23.58 3.49
CA VAL A 249 -15.29 -23.04 2.37
C VAL A 249 -14.57 -23.25 1.04
N ILE A 250 -13.25 -23.07 0.99
CA ILE A 250 -12.44 -23.31 -0.21
C ILE A 250 -12.54 -24.78 -0.63
N LEU A 251 -12.32 -25.69 0.32
CA LEU A 251 -12.41 -27.13 0.09
C LEU A 251 -13.80 -27.54 -0.39
N TYR A 252 -14.86 -26.97 0.23
CA TYR A 252 -16.25 -27.21 -0.18
C TYR A 252 -16.54 -26.74 -1.61
N LEU A 253 -16.07 -25.56 -1.98
CA LEU A 253 -16.25 -25.03 -3.34
C LEU A 253 -15.53 -25.89 -4.38
N MET A 254 -14.33 -26.36 -4.09
CA MET A 254 -13.58 -27.24 -5.00
C MET A 254 -14.26 -28.61 -5.13
N ASP A 255 -14.71 -29.19 -4.02
CA ASP A 255 -15.29 -30.53 -4.00
C ASP A 255 -16.75 -30.57 -4.48
N GLN A 256 -17.60 -29.67 -4.00
CA GLN A 256 -19.04 -29.69 -4.30
C GLN A 256 -19.46 -28.85 -5.49
N HIS A 257 -18.68 -27.79 -5.82
CA HIS A 257 -18.97 -26.92 -6.96
C HIS A 257 -18.02 -27.14 -8.13
N ASN A 258 -17.08 -28.12 -8.04
CA ASN A 258 -16.07 -28.44 -9.05
C ASN A 258 -15.25 -27.23 -9.49
N MET A 259 -15.03 -26.26 -8.59
CA MET A 259 -14.19 -25.11 -8.89
C MET A 259 -12.71 -25.51 -8.87
N ASP A 260 -11.98 -25.14 -9.92
CA ASP A 260 -10.53 -25.31 -9.91
C ASP A 260 -9.83 -24.15 -9.14
N THR A 261 -8.52 -24.22 -9.03
CA THR A 261 -7.72 -23.20 -8.32
C THR A 261 -7.90 -21.81 -8.93
N ARG A 262 -8.11 -21.70 -10.26
CA ARG A 262 -8.29 -20.41 -10.94
C ARG A 262 -9.69 -19.86 -10.74
N ASP A 263 -10.69 -20.72 -10.67
CA ASP A 263 -12.05 -20.35 -10.33
C ASP A 263 -12.13 -19.77 -8.91
N VAL A 264 -11.49 -20.45 -7.95
CA VAL A 264 -11.40 -20.01 -6.56
C VAL A 264 -10.62 -18.68 -6.46
N GLU A 265 -9.48 -18.56 -7.13
CA GLU A 265 -8.70 -17.32 -7.18
C GLU A 265 -9.58 -16.16 -7.72
N ASN A 266 -10.25 -16.37 -8.86
CA ASN A 266 -11.10 -15.33 -9.45
C ASN A 266 -12.26 -14.94 -8.54
N LEU A 267 -12.91 -15.91 -7.87
CA LEU A 267 -13.96 -15.66 -6.90
C LEU A 267 -13.45 -14.80 -5.75
N LEU A 268 -12.34 -15.18 -5.12
CA LEU A 268 -11.84 -14.53 -3.90
C LEU A 268 -11.26 -13.14 -4.16
N TYR A 269 -10.63 -12.93 -5.33
CA TYR A 269 -9.97 -11.66 -5.65
C TYR A 269 -10.84 -10.66 -6.41
N LYS A 270 -11.80 -11.15 -7.26
CA LYS A 270 -12.48 -10.28 -8.22
C LYS A 270 -14.01 -10.26 -8.10
N GLN A 271 -14.62 -11.28 -7.49
CA GLN A 271 -16.08 -11.42 -7.46
C GLN A 271 -16.70 -11.36 -6.05
N SER A 272 -15.86 -11.22 -5.03
CA SER A 272 -16.24 -11.19 -3.63
C SER A 272 -16.28 -9.76 -3.06
N GLY A 273 -16.11 -9.62 -1.77
CA GLY A 273 -16.04 -8.34 -1.07
C GLY A 273 -17.33 -7.52 -1.16
N LEU A 274 -17.18 -6.20 -1.25
CA LEU A 274 -18.32 -5.27 -1.35
C LEU A 274 -19.15 -5.54 -2.60
N LEU A 275 -18.47 -5.81 -3.74
CA LEU A 275 -19.15 -6.16 -4.98
C LEU A 275 -19.97 -7.43 -4.85
N GLY A 276 -19.37 -8.51 -4.35
CA GLY A 276 -20.04 -9.81 -4.23
C GLY A 276 -21.20 -9.80 -3.25
N VAL A 277 -21.07 -9.09 -2.13
CA VAL A 277 -22.13 -8.99 -1.11
C VAL A 277 -23.27 -8.07 -1.55
N SER A 278 -22.92 -6.93 -2.18
CA SER A 278 -23.95 -5.97 -2.61
C SER A 278 -24.67 -6.37 -3.88
N GLY A 279 -23.98 -7.05 -4.80
CA GLY A 279 -24.45 -7.20 -6.18
C GLY A 279 -24.54 -5.89 -6.97
N VAL A 280 -24.09 -4.77 -6.38
CA VAL A 280 -24.27 -3.41 -6.94
C VAL A 280 -22.94 -2.81 -7.38
N SER A 281 -21.96 -2.72 -6.46
CA SER A 281 -20.70 -2.02 -6.73
C SER A 281 -19.60 -2.43 -5.76
N SER A 282 -18.34 -2.30 -6.21
CA SER A 282 -17.15 -2.34 -5.36
C SER A 282 -16.81 -0.96 -4.74
N ASP A 283 -17.42 0.12 -5.23
CA ASP A 283 -17.14 1.50 -4.77
C ASP A 283 -18.02 1.86 -3.57
N MET A 284 -17.39 2.12 -2.42
CA MET A 284 -18.05 2.50 -1.18
C MET A 284 -18.92 3.76 -1.32
N ARG A 285 -18.52 4.72 -2.18
CA ARG A 285 -19.33 5.94 -2.41
C ARG A 285 -20.67 5.61 -3.06
N THR A 286 -20.67 4.69 -4.00
CA THR A 286 -21.91 4.18 -4.63
C THR A 286 -22.77 3.47 -3.60
N LEU A 287 -22.17 2.60 -2.78
CA LEU A 287 -22.90 1.80 -1.77
C LEU A 287 -23.52 2.65 -0.66
N ILE A 288 -22.81 3.68 -0.18
CA ILE A 288 -23.30 4.59 0.87
C ILE A 288 -24.54 5.39 0.39
N ASN A 289 -24.57 5.72 -0.90
CA ASN A 289 -25.63 6.53 -1.51
C ASN A 289 -26.76 5.68 -2.14
N SER A 290 -26.75 4.37 -1.95
CA SER A 290 -27.74 3.45 -2.49
C SER A 290 -28.75 3.03 -1.43
N ASP A 291 -30.02 3.02 -1.79
CA ASP A 291 -31.11 2.46 -0.97
C ASP A 291 -31.27 0.95 -1.17
N ASP A 292 -30.47 0.33 -2.03
CA ASP A 292 -30.48 -1.11 -2.26
C ASP A 292 -30.12 -1.89 -0.99
N PRO A 293 -30.93 -2.89 -0.57
CA PRO A 293 -30.65 -3.68 0.63
C PRO A 293 -29.30 -4.39 0.61
N GLY A 294 -28.84 -4.86 -0.55
CA GLY A 294 -27.51 -5.50 -0.72
C GLY A 294 -26.38 -4.51 -0.50
N ALA A 295 -26.53 -3.25 -0.98
CA ALA A 295 -25.57 -2.19 -0.73
C ALA A 295 -25.49 -1.87 0.77
N GLN A 296 -26.63 -1.76 1.45
CA GLN A 296 -26.68 -1.51 2.89
C GLN A 296 -26.06 -2.67 3.69
N LEU A 297 -26.31 -3.92 3.28
CA LEU A 297 -25.72 -5.12 3.88
C LEU A 297 -24.20 -5.13 3.72
N ALA A 298 -23.67 -4.81 2.54
CA ALA A 298 -22.24 -4.75 2.28
C ALA A 298 -21.55 -3.70 3.15
N VAL A 299 -22.15 -2.51 3.30
CA VAL A 299 -21.64 -1.46 4.21
C VAL A 299 -21.70 -1.91 5.67
N ALA A 300 -22.75 -2.58 6.09
CA ALA A 300 -22.89 -3.10 7.45
C ALA A 300 -21.85 -4.18 7.74
N LEU A 301 -21.66 -5.13 6.83
CA LEU A 301 -20.61 -6.17 6.93
C LEU A 301 -19.21 -5.57 7.04
N PHE A 302 -18.90 -4.58 6.22
CA PHE A 302 -17.61 -3.89 6.23
C PHE A 302 -17.32 -3.26 7.61
N CYS A 303 -18.27 -2.49 8.14
CA CYS A 303 -18.13 -1.87 9.47
C CYS A 303 -18.04 -2.93 10.58
N TYR A 304 -18.83 -4.01 10.50
CA TYR A 304 -18.80 -5.10 11.49
C TYR A 304 -17.44 -5.81 11.51
N ARG A 305 -16.85 -6.09 10.35
CA ARG A 305 -15.52 -6.71 10.27
C ARG A 305 -14.44 -5.78 10.82
N ILE A 306 -14.48 -4.49 10.53
CA ILE A 306 -13.56 -3.51 11.12
C ILE A 306 -13.67 -3.51 12.65
N ARG A 307 -14.89 -3.52 13.20
CA ARG A 307 -15.11 -3.58 14.65
C ARG A 307 -14.46 -4.81 15.28
N ARG A 308 -14.59 -5.98 14.66
CA ARG A 308 -13.96 -7.22 15.16
C ARG A 308 -12.44 -7.11 15.15
N GLU A 309 -11.88 -6.64 14.07
CA GLU A 309 -10.42 -6.48 13.92
C GLU A 309 -9.86 -5.39 14.85
N LEU A 310 -10.62 -4.32 15.13
CA LEU A 310 -10.25 -3.35 16.16
C LEU A 310 -10.07 -4.02 17.53
N GLY A 311 -11.00 -4.89 17.92
CA GLY A 311 -10.89 -5.65 19.17
C GLY A 311 -9.68 -6.57 19.20
N SER A 312 -9.44 -7.31 18.11
CA SER A 312 -8.30 -8.22 17.98
C SER A 312 -6.97 -7.47 18.06
N LEU A 313 -6.83 -6.38 17.32
CA LEU A 313 -5.59 -5.58 17.30
C LEU A 313 -5.37 -4.81 18.61
N ALA A 314 -6.43 -4.33 19.26
CA ALA A 314 -6.33 -3.71 20.59
C ALA A 314 -5.86 -4.73 21.64
N ALA A 315 -6.28 -6.00 21.54
CA ALA A 315 -5.77 -7.06 22.39
C ALA A 315 -4.28 -7.38 22.14
N ALA A 316 -3.84 -7.33 20.86
CA ALA A 316 -2.44 -7.52 20.52
C ALA A 316 -1.52 -6.39 21.01
N LEU A 317 -2.10 -5.22 21.32
CA LEU A 317 -1.41 -4.04 21.87
C LEU A 317 -1.55 -3.92 23.40
N ASP A 318 -2.30 -4.81 24.08
CA ASP A 318 -2.69 -4.65 25.48
C ASP A 318 -3.41 -3.32 25.78
N GLY A 319 -4.18 -2.82 24.82
CA GLY A 319 -4.96 -1.60 24.93
C GLY A 319 -4.92 -0.73 23.67
N LEU A 320 -5.41 0.51 23.79
CA LEU A 320 -5.50 1.41 22.65
C LEU A 320 -5.41 2.88 23.12
N ASP A 321 -4.55 3.65 22.47
CA ASP A 321 -4.36 5.08 22.73
C ASP A 321 -4.81 5.94 21.53
N ALA A 322 -4.69 5.42 20.29
CA ALA A 322 -5.13 6.14 19.10
C ALA A 322 -5.66 5.23 17.98
N ILE A 323 -6.55 5.80 17.17
CA ILE A 323 -7.03 5.26 15.90
C ILE A 323 -6.71 6.28 14.80
N VAL A 324 -6.18 5.80 13.67
CA VAL A 324 -5.95 6.64 12.49
C VAL A 324 -6.69 6.08 11.30
N PHE A 325 -7.56 6.88 10.70
CA PHE A 325 -8.20 6.57 9.42
C PHE A 325 -7.37 7.13 8.27
N THR A 326 -7.11 6.30 7.26
CA THR A 326 -6.35 6.69 6.07
C THR A 326 -6.88 6.00 4.80
N ALA A 327 -6.30 6.30 3.66
CA ALA A 327 -6.71 5.87 2.32
C ALA A 327 -8.11 6.39 1.90
N GLY A 328 -8.56 5.99 0.72
CA GLY A 328 -9.70 6.63 0.06
C GLY A 328 -11.02 6.61 0.85
N ILE A 329 -11.40 5.47 1.42
CA ILE A 329 -12.60 5.34 2.25
C ILE A 329 -12.36 5.96 3.63
N GLY A 330 -11.20 5.66 4.25
CA GLY A 330 -10.86 6.17 5.58
C GLY A 330 -10.85 7.70 5.64
N ALA A 331 -10.24 8.35 4.65
CA ALA A 331 -10.16 9.81 4.59
C ALA A 331 -11.50 10.47 4.16
N ASN A 332 -12.27 9.87 3.24
CA ASN A 332 -13.36 10.58 2.57
C ASN A 332 -14.77 10.08 2.93
N ALA A 333 -14.93 9.06 3.79
CA ALA A 333 -16.26 8.54 4.14
C ALA A 333 -16.62 8.79 5.62
N PRO A 334 -17.12 9.99 5.98
CA PRO A 334 -17.46 10.31 7.37
C PRO A 334 -18.52 9.39 7.97
N LEU A 335 -19.41 8.81 7.16
CA LEU A 335 -20.39 7.82 7.60
C LEU A 335 -19.70 6.54 8.11
N ILE A 336 -18.69 6.06 7.41
CA ILE A 336 -17.95 4.85 7.80
C ILE A 336 -17.20 5.13 9.11
N ARG A 337 -16.45 6.23 9.20
CA ARG A 337 -15.75 6.61 10.43
C ARG A 337 -16.71 6.72 11.61
N ARG A 338 -17.87 7.37 11.43
CA ARG A 338 -18.91 7.49 12.47
C ARG A 338 -19.42 6.13 12.94
N ARG A 339 -19.71 5.19 12.02
CA ARG A 339 -20.17 3.83 12.38
C ARG A 339 -19.09 3.06 13.13
N VAL A 340 -17.86 3.07 12.63
CA VAL A 340 -16.73 2.39 13.28
C VAL A 340 -16.46 2.95 14.67
N CYS A 341 -16.41 4.28 14.84
CA CYS A 341 -16.15 4.92 16.14
C CYS A 341 -17.30 4.71 17.12
N ARG A 342 -18.56 4.77 16.67
CA ARG A 342 -19.72 4.42 17.53
C ARG A 342 -19.59 2.99 18.07
N ASP A 343 -19.21 2.06 17.22
CA ASP A 343 -19.07 0.65 17.60
C ASP A 343 -17.80 0.38 18.42
N ALA A 344 -16.88 1.37 18.52
CA ALA A 344 -15.66 1.36 19.32
C ALA A 344 -15.76 2.15 20.64
N GLN A 345 -16.94 2.65 21.03
CA GLN A 345 -17.14 3.40 22.28
C GLN A 345 -16.69 2.63 23.53
N TRP A 346 -16.82 1.31 23.52
CA TRP A 346 -16.34 0.45 24.62
C TRP A 346 -14.83 0.49 24.82
N LEU A 347 -14.06 0.91 23.80
CA LEU A 347 -12.62 1.19 23.90
C LEU A 347 -12.32 2.60 24.45
N GLY A 348 -13.34 3.44 24.63
CA GLY A 348 -13.20 4.81 25.06
C GLY A 348 -13.08 5.82 23.91
N VAL A 349 -13.59 5.48 22.75
CA VAL A 349 -13.63 6.33 21.55
C VAL A 349 -14.85 7.25 21.61
N GLU A 350 -14.62 8.57 21.50
CA GLU A 350 -15.66 9.57 21.31
C GLU A 350 -15.25 10.52 20.18
N ILE A 351 -16.10 10.72 19.17
CA ILE A 351 -15.81 11.61 18.05
C ILE A 351 -16.68 12.87 18.08
N ASP A 352 -16.10 13.98 17.64
CA ASP A 352 -16.81 15.20 17.32
C ASP A 352 -17.44 15.11 15.93
N ALA A 353 -18.74 15.36 15.81
CA ALA A 353 -19.47 15.20 14.55
C ALA A 353 -19.06 16.22 13.49
N ALA A 354 -18.74 17.45 13.89
CA ALA A 354 -18.32 18.51 12.97
C ALA A 354 -16.90 18.26 12.46
N ALA A 355 -15.97 17.88 13.35
CA ALA A 355 -14.61 17.50 12.97
C ALA A 355 -14.61 16.26 12.06
N ASN A 356 -15.43 15.26 12.37
CA ASN A 356 -15.57 14.09 11.49
C ASN A 356 -16.11 14.46 10.10
N ALA A 357 -17.03 15.42 10.01
CA ALA A 357 -17.54 15.87 8.71
C ALA A 357 -16.47 16.61 7.90
N GLN A 358 -15.59 17.39 8.54
CA GLN A 358 -14.43 18.03 7.90
C GLN A 358 -13.43 17.00 7.36
N GLY A 359 -13.26 15.88 8.08
CA GLY A 359 -12.49 14.74 7.59
C GLY A 359 -10.99 14.95 7.53
N MET A 360 -10.43 15.80 8.38
CA MET A 360 -8.99 16.08 8.43
C MET A 360 -8.52 16.39 9.87
N GLY A 361 -7.34 15.88 10.24
CA GLY A 361 -6.76 16.09 11.55
C GLY A 361 -7.43 15.25 12.65
N ARG A 362 -7.41 15.74 13.87
CA ARG A 362 -8.02 15.06 15.02
C ARG A 362 -9.54 15.23 14.97
N ILE A 363 -10.25 14.11 15.02
CA ILE A 363 -11.73 14.07 15.00
C ILE A 363 -12.35 13.56 16.30
N SER A 364 -11.54 13.17 17.29
CA SER A 364 -12.02 12.82 18.64
C SER A 364 -12.32 14.06 19.46
N THR A 365 -13.28 13.94 20.39
CA THR A 365 -13.54 14.98 21.40
C THR A 365 -12.34 15.14 22.34
N ALA A 366 -12.31 16.24 23.09
CA ALA A 366 -11.26 16.48 24.10
C ALA A 366 -11.34 15.46 25.27
N THR A 367 -12.52 14.92 25.53
CA THR A 367 -12.80 13.93 26.58
C THR A 367 -12.59 12.48 26.15
N SER A 368 -12.38 12.24 24.86
CA SER A 368 -12.12 10.89 24.34
C SER A 368 -10.82 10.32 24.91
N ARG A 369 -10.90 9.15 25.51
CA ARG A 369 -9.72 8.44 26.03
C ARG A 369 -8.80 7.97 24.91
N VAL A 370 -9.37 7.59 23.77
CA VAL A 370 -8.65 7.19 22.58
C VAL A 370 -8.68 8.34 21.56
N ALA A 371 -7.52 8.82 21.15
CA ALA A 371 -7.42 9.83 20.10
C ALA A 371 -7.87 9.25 18.76
N VAL A 372 -8.61 10.02 17.95
CA VAL A 372 -9.02 9.60 16.61
C VAL A 372 -8.57 10.64 15.59
N TRP A 373 -7.84 10.17 14.59
CA TRP A 373 -7.23 11.00 13.55
C TRP A 373 -7.70 10.60 12.16
N VAL A 374 -7.76 11.57 11.27
CA VAL A 374 -7.86 11.36 9.82
C VAL A 374 -6.61 11.94 9.18
N ILE A 375 -5.75 11.09 8.66
CA ILE A 375 -4.48 11.45 8.03
C ILE A 375 -4.44 10.80 6.64
N PRO A 376 -4.54 11.56 5.55
CA PRO A 376 -4.34 11.02 4.21
C PRO A 376 -2.94 10.42 4.06
N THR A 377 -2.84 9.21 3.51
CA THR A 377 -1.55 8.58 3.21
C THR A 377 -0.86 9.23 2.01
N ASN A 378 0.46 9.15 1.97
CA ASN A 378 1.28 9.55 0.82
C ASN A 378 2.44 8.53 0.65
N GLU A 379 2.11 7.40 0.05
CA GLU A 379 3.06 6.30 -0.18
C GLU A 379 4.17 6.71 -1.15
N GLU A 380 3.85 7.53 -2.15
CA GLU A 380 4.81 8.04 -3.13
C GLU A 380 5.89 8.90 -2.47
N LEU A 381 5.51 9.76 -1.52
CA LEU A 381 6.48 10.55 -0.76
C LEU A 381 7.36 9.67 0.12
N MET A 382 6.80 8.62 0.72
CA MET A 382 7.58 7.65 1.52
C MET A 382 8.63 6.94 0.66
N ILE A 383 8.25 6.50 -0.55
CA ILE A 383 9.17 5.89 -1.52
C ILE A 383 10.26 6.90 -1.94
N ALA A 384 9.91 8.16 -2.19
CA ALA A 384 10.86 9.20 -2.53
C ALA A 384 11.88 9.43 -1.40
N HIS A 385 11.44 9.47 -0.13
CA HIS A 385 12.32 9.58 1.04
C HIS A 385 13.27 8.39 1.16
N HIS A 386 12.80 7.17 0.95
CA HIS A 386 13.65 5.98 0.95
C HIS A 386 14.67 6.03 -0.18
N THR A 387 14.25 6.41 -1.38
CA THR A 387 15.13 6.54 -2.54
C THR A 387 16.24 7.54 -2.23
N ARG A 388 15.91 8.73 -1.74
CA ARG A 388 16.89 9.74 -1.37
C ARG A 388 17.90 9.21 -0.35
N ARG A 389 17.42 8.58 0.73
CA ARG A 389 18.29 8.04 1.79
C ARG A 389 19.34 7.07 1.23
N HIS A 390 18.91 6.16 0.35
CA HIS A 390 19.84 5.22 -0.30
C HIS A 390 20.86 5.89 -1.23
N LEU A 391 20.49 7.01 -1.86
CA LEU A 391 21.44 7.80 -2.67
C LEU A 391 22.48 8.49 -1.78
N ASP A 392 22.07 9.07 -0.66
CA ASP A 392 22.93 9.77 0.30
C ASP A 392 23.93 8.81 0.98
N GLU A 393 23.48 7.62 1.40
CA GLU A 393 24.32 6.60 2.03
C GLU A 393 25.47 6.13 1.13
N ASN A 394 25.25 6.02 -0.17
CA ASN A 394 26.26 5.62 -1.15
C ASN A 394 27.23 6.74 -1.55
N GLN A 395 26.88 8.00 -1.28
CA GLN A 395 27.78 9.13 -1.49
C GLN A 395 28.68 9.41 -0.27
N SER A 396 28.42 8.76 0.86
CA SER A 396 29.22 8.91 2.09
C SER A 396 30.44 7.98 2.04
N PRO A 397 31.65 8.42 2.48
CA PRO A 397 32.86 7.59 2.51
C PRO A 397 32.77 6.30 3.36
N GLN A 398 31.69 6.12 4.11
CA GLN A 398 31.34 4.90 4.85
C GLN A 398 30.59 3.86 3.98
N GLY A 399 29.96 4.26 2.89
CA GLY A 399 29.27 3.36 1.95
C GLY A 399 30.24 2.38 1.28
N GLU A 400 31.41 2.85 0.84
CA GLU A 400 32.45 2.02 0.21
C GLU A 400 32.96 0.90 1.14
N ARG A 401 32.93 1.09 2.47
CA ARG A 401 33.39 0.07 3.45
C ARG A 401 32.31 -1.03 3.67
N ASN A 402 31.06 -0.76 3.44
CA ASN A 402 30.01 -1.75 3.62
C ASN A 402 29.84 -2.63 2.37
N GLU A 403 30.02 -2.08 1.17
CA GLU A 403 30.06 -2.88 -0.07
C GLU A 403 31.27 -3.82 -0.09
N ALA A 404 32.43 -3.36 0.37
CA ALA A 404 33.66 -4.20 0.49
C ALA A 404 33.50 -5.33 1.54
N ARG A 405 32.67 -5.17 2.57
CA ARG A 405 32.38 -6.21 3.56
C ARG A 405 31.31 -7.20 3.09
N SER A 406 30.33 -6.77 2.31
CA SER A 406 29.31 -7.63 1.70
C SER A 406 29.93 -8.54 0.63
N SER A 407 30.84 -8.03 -0.19
CA SER A 407 31.56 -8.83 -1.20
C SER A 407 32.60 -9.80 -0.61
N ALA A 408 33.13 -9.51 0.58
CA ALA A 408 34.08 -10.40 1.28
C ALA A 408 33.43 -11.52 2.10
N SER A 409 32.10 -11.43 2.34
CA SER A 409 31.31 -12.46 3.04
C SER A 409 30.67 -13.49 2.10
N SER A 410 30.80 -13.31 0.80
CA SER A 410 30.25 -14.18 -0.26
C SER A 410 31.33 -14.93 -1.06
N ALA A 411 32.59 -14.97 -0.58
CA ALA A 411 33.71 -15.72 -1.17
C ALA A 411 34.08 -16.94 -0.27
#